data_7ca17ad02ccdbee563107c4a86062522
#
_entry.id   7ca17ad02ccdbee563107c4a86062522
#
_cell.length_a   1.000
_cell.length_b   1.000
_cell.length_c   1.000
_cell.angle_alpha   90.00
_cell.angle_beta   90.00
_cell.angle_gamma   90.00
#
_symmetry.space_group_name_H-M   'P 1'
#
loop_
_entity.id
_entity.type
_entity.pdbx_description
1 polymer ?
#
loop_
_entity_poly.entity_id
_entity_poly.type
_entity_poly.pdbx_seq_one_letter_code
_entity_poly.pdbx_strand_id
1 'polypeptide(L)'
;ILADTEKQIFNLLESRASGDFVPIRQVALNVLDKIEQATRSKSTVTGLPTGFIDLDYRMSGLQPSDLILIAARPSMGKTAFVLNITDYIAVRRQKTCLIFSLEMSKEQLVNRMLSMESNVDSQKLRTGTLTDADWDAVVEGIGTIGSSKLVIDDTPGISIMELRSKCRKVKLEHGLDLVMIDYLQLMSGSGKNGDNRQQEISEISRSLKAIARELSVPVIALSQLSRACETRTDHRPMLSDLRESGAIEQDADV
;
A
#
# COMPACT_ATOMS: atom_id res chain seq x y z
N ILE A 1 -7.96 -19.03 -39.38
CA ILE A 1 -8.58 -18.69 -38.09
C ILE A 1 -7.95 -19.50 -36.94
N LEU A 2 -7.96 -20.86 -36.99
CA LEU A 2 -7.34 -21.69 -35.93
C LEU A 2 -5.83 -21.44 -35.81
N ALA A 3 -5.09 -21.46 -36.93
CA ALA A 3 -3.65 -21.20 -36.99
C ALA A 3 -3.27 -19.78 -36.54
N ASP A 4 -4.13 -18.78 -36.81
CA ASP A 4 -3.90 -17.41 -36.34
C ASP A 4 -4.14 -17.27 -34.83
N THR A 5 -5.14 -18.00 -34.32
CA THR A 5 -5.41 -18.03 -32.87
C THR A 5 -4.30 -18.76 -32.12
N GLU A 6 -3.79 -19.88 -32.63
CA GLU A 6 -2.63 -20.59 -32.08
C GLU A 6 -1.39 -19.70 -32.07
N LYS A 7 -1.11 -18.96 -33.16
CA LYS A 7 0.00 -18.02 -33.24
C LYS A 7 -0.14 -16.85 -32.28
N GLN A 8 -1.35 -16.34 -32.08
CA GLN A 8 -1.61 -15.29 -31.08
C GLN A 8 -1.44 -15.82 -29.66
N ILE A 9 -1.91 -17.03 -29.36
CA ILE A 9 -1.70 -17.67 -28.04
C ILE A 9 -0.22 -17.95 -27.82
N PHE A 10 0.52 -18.42 -28.83
CA PHE A 10 1.94 -18.68 -28.76
C PHE A 10 2.74 -17.39 -28.51
N ASN A 11 2.44 -16.32 -29.24
CA ASN A 11 3.03 -15.00 -29.02
C ASN A 11 2.72 -14.43 -27.63
N LEU A 12 1.51 -14.66 -27.09
CA LEU A 12 1.16 -14.28 -25.73
C LEU A 12 1.89 -15.13 -24.68
N LEU A 13 2.17 -16.38 -24.95
CA LEU A 13 2.95 -17.27 -24.08
C LEU A 13 4.44 -16.93 -24.14
N GLU A 14 4.99 -16.65 -25.33
CA GLU A 14 6.37 -16.18 -25.48
C GLU A 14 6.60 -14.84 -24.81
N SER A 15 5.68 -13.88 -24.95
CA SER A 15 5.77 -12.58 -24.23
C SER A 15 5.67 -12.71 -22.71
N ARG A 16 5.10 -13.81 -22.22
CA ARG A 16 5.09 -14.14 -20.78
C ARG A 16 6.33 -14.93 -20.32
N ALA A 17 6.96 -15.66 -21.21
CA ALA A 17 8.11 -16.52 -20.90
C ALA A 17 9.47 -15.81 -21.09
N SER A 18 9.55 -14.79 -21.92
CA SER A 18 10.74 -13.98 -22.08
C SER A 18 10.74 -12.84 -21.05
N GLY A 19 11.28 -13.10 -19.89
CA GLY A 19 11.94 -12.03 -19.15
C GLY A 19 13.02 -11.47 -20.06
N ASP A 20 12.75 -10.33 -20.72
CA ASP A 20 13.68 -9.72 -21.63
C ASP A 20 15.02 -9.47 -20.93
N PHE A 21 16.06 -10.16 -21.39
CA PHE A 21 17.43 -9.87 -20.97
C PHE A 21 17.80 -8.51 -21.50
N VAL A 22 17.79 -7.50 -20.63
CA VAL A 22 18.19 -6.16 -21.01
C VAL A 22 19.70 -6.02 -20.91
N PRO A 23 20.41 -5.62 -21.97
CA PRO A 23 21.86 -5.38 -21.92
C PRO A 23 22.20 -4.36 -20.83
N ILE A 24 23.24 -4.64 -20.03
CA ILE A 24 23.65 -3.76 -18.92
C ILE A 24 23.88 -2.31 -19.35
N ARG A 25 24.35 -2.10 -20.56
CA ARG A 25 24.56 -0.76 -21.14
C ARG A 25 23.27 0.06 -21.15
N GLN A 26 22.13 -0.55 -21.53
CA GLN A 26 20.84 0.14 -21.58
C GLN A 26 20.34 0.45 -20.15
N VAL A 27 20.54 -0.49 -19.24
CA VAL A 27 20.20 -0.27 -17.83
C VAL A 27 21.03 0.87 -17.24
N ALA A 28 22.34 0.92 -17.53
CA ALA A 28 23.24 1.96 -17.07
C ALA A 28 22.84 3.35 -17.60
N LEU A 29 22.43 3.46 -18.86
CA LEU A 29 21.93 4.72 -19.42
C LEU A 29 20.63 5.17 -18.73
N ASN A 30 19.69 4.27 -18.50
CA ASN A 30 18.45 4.59 -17.78
C ASN A 30 18.73 5.04 -16.32
N VAL A 31 19.75 4.45 -15.67
CA VAL A 31 20.17 4.88 -14.33
C VAL A 31 20.80 6.28 -14.37
N LEU A 32 21.62 6.57 -15.38
CA LEU A 32 22.23 7.88 -15.58
C LEU A 32 21.15 8.96 -15.74
N ASP A 33 20.15 8.71 -16.60
CA ASP A 33 19.03 9.63 -16.81
C ASP A 33 18.28 9.92 -15.49
N LYS A 34 18.06 8.88 -14.67
CA LYS A 34 17.42 9.06 -13.35
C LYS A 34 18.27 9.92 -12.41
N ILE A 35 19.59 9.71 -12.40
CA ILE A 35 20.53 10.52 -11.59
C ILE A 35 20.52 11.97 -12.06
N GLU A 36 20.52 12.22 -13.36
CA GLU A 36 20.43 13.58 -13.89
C GLU A 36 19.12 14.27 -13.52
N GLN A 37 17.99 13.57 -13.61
CA GLN A 37 16.69 14.09 -13.21
C GLN A 37 16.66 14.43 -11.71
N ALA A 38 17.19 13.54 -10.85
CA ALA A 38 17.30 13.79 -9.41
C ALA A 38 18.18 15.00 -9.10
N THR A 39 19.30 15.15 -9.82
CA THR A 39 20.21 16.29 -9.67
C THR A 39 19.54 17.61 -10.06
N ARG A 40 18.74 17.61 -11.13
CA ARG A 40 18.02 18.79 -11.61
C ARG A 40 16.86 19.18 -10.68
N SER A 41 16.17 18.21 -10.08
CA SER A 41 15.03 18.46 -9.19
C SER A 41 15.40 19.10 -7.86
N LYS A 42 16.69 19.01 -7.45
CA LYS A 42 17.20 19.45 -6.14
C LYS A 42 16.39 18.89 -4.95
N SER A 43 15.60 17.86 -5.19
CA SER A 43 14.77 17.21 -4.17
C SER A 43 15.53 16.02 -3.59
N THR A 44 15.55 15.92 -2.27
CA THR A 44 16.06 14.72 -1.58
C THR A 44 15.08 13.55 -1.64
N VAL A 45 13.83 13.81 -2.05
CA VAL A 45 12.75 12.81 -2.18
C VAL A 45 12.64 12.42 -3.65
N THR A 46 13.11 11.23 -3.98
CA THR A 46 13.07 10.66 -5.35
C THR A 46 11.84 9.78 -5.59
N GLY A 47 11.32 9.20 -4.51
CA GLY A 47 10.09 8.40 -4.51
C GLY A 47 8.83 9.22 -4.25
N LEU A 48 7.75 8.53 -3.91
CA LEU A 48 6.48 9.14 -3.56
C LEU A 48 6.55 9.70 -2.13
N PRO A 49 6.38 11.02 -1.91
CA PRO A 49 6.53 11.61 -0.58
C PRO A 49 5.38 11.19 0.34
N THR A 50 5.71 10.88 1.59
CA THR A 50 4.74 10.47 2.62
C THR A 50 4.03 11.62 3.31
N GLY A 51 4.60 12.84 3.24
CA GLY A 51 4.17 14.00 4.00
C GLY A 51 4.83 14.12 5.39
N PHE A 52 5.57 13.10 5.82
CA PHE A 52 6.37 13.13 7.04
C PHE A 52 7.83 13.43 6.69
N ILE A 53 8.30 14.64 6.98
CA ILE A 53 9.59 15.15 6.52
C ILE A 53 10.75 14.24 6.93
N ASP A 54 10.80 13.82 8.19
CA ASP A 54 11.88 12.96 8.69
C ASP A 54 11.86 11.56 8.07
N LEU A 55 10.68 11.04 7.79
CA LEU A 55 10.50 9.76 7.10
C LEU A 55 10.95 9.87 5.65
N ASP A 56 10.50 10.91 4.96
CA ASP A 56 10.88 11.19 3.57
C ASP A 56 12.39 11.41 3.43
N TYR A 57 13.01 12.08 4.39
CA TYR A 57 14.47 12.26 4.41
C TYR A 57 15.23 10.93 4.54
N ARG A 58 14.74 10.01 5.39
CA ARG A 58 15.39 8.71 5.64
C ARG A 58 15.18 7.72 4.51
N MET A 59 13.99 7.71 3.89
CA MET A 59 13.60 6.76 2.85
C MET A 59 13.75 7.31 1.44
N SER A 60 14.02 8.62 1.29
CA SER A 60 13.92 9.34 0.01
C SER A 60 12.54 9.21 -0.64
N GLY A 61 11.48 9.11 0.20
CA GLY A 61 10.11 8.77 -0.21
C GLY A 61 9.88 7.28 -0.45
N LEU A 62 8.66 6.89 -0.76
CA LEU A 62 8.29 5.51 -1.08
C LEU A 62 8.75 5.17 -2.50
N GLN A 63 9.65 4.20 -2.64
CA GLN A 63 10.22 3.86 -3.94
C GLN A 63 9.31 2.90 -4.72
N PRO A 64 9.24 3.02 -6.05
CA PRO A 64 8.54 2.06 -6.89
C PRO A 64 9.09 0.64 -6.68
N SER A 65 8.21 -0.35 -6.66
CA SER A 65 8.55 -1.77 -6.46
C SER A 65 8.95 -2.18 -5.05
N ASP A 66 8.92 -1.25 -4.07
CA ASP A 66 9.20 -1.59 -2.68
C ASP A 66 7.96 -2.15 -1.98
N LEU A 67 8.21 -3.14 -1.12
CA LEU A 67 7.30 -3.62 -0.11
C LEU A 67 7.69 -3.00 1.24
N ILE A 68 6.84 -2.10 1.74
CA ILE A 68 7.05 -1.38 2.99
C ILE A 68 6.14 -2.00 4.06
N LEU A 69 6.72 -2.44 5.17
CA LEU A 69 5.99 -3.02 6.27
C LEU A 69 5.86 -2.03 7.41
N ILE A 70 4.63 -1.78 7.85
CA ILE A 70 4.35 -0.96 9.03
C ILE A 70 3.68 -1.84 10.07
N ALA A 71 4.40 -2.10 11.16
CA ALA A 71 3.95 -3.02 12.19
C ALA A 71 3.77 -2.32 13.54
N ALA A 72 2.67 -2.62 14.21
CA ALA A 72 2.41 -2.11 15.55
C ALA A 72 1.46 -3.05 16.32
N ARG A 73 1.39 -2.86 17.64
CA ARG A 73 0.34 -3.48 18.46
C ARG A 73 -1.02 -2.81 18.18
N PRO A 74 -2.14 -3.50 18.48
CA PRO A 74 -3.47 -2.90 18.40
C PRO A 74 -3.56 -1.57 19.15
N SER A 75 -4.37 -0.65 18.64
CA SER A 75 -4.61 0.67 19.24
C SER A 75 -3.41 1.63 19.29
N MET A 76 -2.26 1.28 18.67
CA MET A 76 -1.09 2.16 18.59
C MET A 76 -1.13 3.17 17.43
N GLY A 77 -2.25 3.27 16.72
CA GLY A 77 -2.42 4.24 15.64
C GLY A 77 -1.91 3.82 14.27
N LYS A 78 -1.62 2.51 14.05
CA LYS A 78 -1.12 1.96 12.78
C LYS A 78 -1.92 2.43 11.57
N THR A 79 -3.23 2.16 11.55
CA THR A 79 -4.15 2.57 10.48
C THR A 79 -4.22 4.09 10.34
N ALA A 80 -4.26 4.85 11.45
CA ALA A 80 -4.28 6.31 11.40
C ALA A 80 -3.01 6.88 10.74
N PHE A 81 -1.84 6.35 11.08
CA PHE A 81 -0.57 6.77 10.47
C PHE A 81 -0.57 6.57 8.96
N VAL A 82 -0.99 5.40 8.48
CA VAL A 82 -0.98 5.09 7.04
C VAL A 82 -2.10 5.83 6.31
N LEU A 83 -3.24 6.08 6.94
CA LEU A 83 -4.28 6.95 6.36
C LEU A 83 -3.76 8.37 6.14
N ASN A 84 -2.98 8.95 7.07
CA ASN A 84 -2.35 10.25 6.86
C ASN A 84 -1.41 10.25 5.65
N ILE A 85 -0.59 9.19 5.48
CA ILE A 85 0.28 9.05 4.30
C ILE A 85 -0.56 8.97 3.03
N THR A 86 -1.59 8.12 3.03
CA THR A 86 -2.43 7.89 1.85
C THR A 86 -3.24 9.13 1.49
N ASP A 87 -3.77 9.83 2.49
CA ASP A 87 -4.48 11.09 2.31
C ASP A 87 -3.57 12.16 1.69
N TYR A 88 -2.37 12.35 2.26
CA TYR A 88 -1.40 13.28 1.71
C TYR A 88 -1.08 12.98 0.23
N ILE A 89 -0.89 11.72 -0.11
CA ILE A 89 -0.57 11.28 -1.46
C ILE A 89 -1.77 11.45 -2.40
N ALA A 90 -2.97 11.03 -1.98
CA ALA A 90 -4.15 11.07 -2.83
C ALA A 90 -4.72 12.48 -2.96
N VAL A 91 -4.79 13.23 -1.85
CA VAL A 91 -5.41 14.56 -1.83
C VAL A 91 -4.41 15.65 -2.22
N ARG A 92 -3.24 15.73 -1.53
CA ARG A 92 -2.29 16.84 -1.76
C ARG A 92 -1.43 16.63 -3.01
N ARG A 93 -1.12 15.36 -3.37
CA ARG A 93 -0.28 15.04 -4.53
C ARG A 93 -1.07 14.58 -5.75
N GLN A 94 -2.40 14.40 -5.61
CA GLN A 94 -3.31 13.97 -6.69
C GLN A 94 -2.85 12.67 -7.38
N LYS A 95 -2.29 11.73 -6.57
CA LYS A 95 -1.82 10.43 -7.00
C LYS A 95 -2.87 9.36 -6.73
N THR A 96 -2.91 8.34 -7.58
CA THR A 96 -3.90 7.26 -7.44
C THR A 96 -3.46 6.29 -6.35
N CYS A 97 -4.27 6.18 -5.29
CA CYS A 97 -4.05 5.29 -4.17
C CYS A 97 -5.16 4.23 -4.10
N LEU A 98 -4.79 2.98 -3.89
CA LEU A 98 -5.72 1.87 -3.67
C LEU A 98 -5.53 1.31 -2.26
N ILE A 99 -6.59 1.38 -1.45
CA ILE A 99 -6.63 0.84 -0.08
C ILE A 99 -7.42 -0.46 -0.07
N PHE A 100 -6.81 -1.54 0.43
CA PHE A 100 -7.50 -2.75 0.84
C PHE A 100 -7.68 -2.72 2.36
N SER A 101 -8.92 -2.49 2.80
CA SER A 101 -9.27 -2.43 4.22
C SER A 101 -9.95 -3.71 4.64
N LEU A 102 -9.20 -4.61 5.27
CA LEU A 102 -9.69 -5.93 5.64
C LEU A 102 -10.25 -5.96 7.08
N GLU A 103 -9.93 -4.94 7.88
CA GLU A 103 -10.38 -4.80 9.28
C GLU A 103 -11.56 -3.84 9.42
N MET A 104 -11.56 -2.75 8.65
CA MET A 104 -12.55 -1.67 8.78
C MET A 104 -13.37 -1.54 7.50
N SER A 105 -14.66 -1.16 7.63
CA SER A 105 -15.46 -0.85 6.46
C SER A 105 -15.00 0.46 5.80
N LYS A 106 -15.31 0.61 4.51
CA LYS A 106 -14.99 1.84 3.74
C LYS A 106 -15.62 3.09 4.38
N GLU A 107 -16.82 2.98 4.94
CA GLU A 107 -17.48 4.09 5.61
C GLU A 107 -16.70 4.53 6.86
N GLN A 108 -16.15 3.58 7.64
CA GLN A 108 -15.33 3.88 8.80
C GLN A 108 -14.02 4.57 8.42
N LEU A 109 -13.39 4.16 7.32
CA LEU A 109 -12.19 4.80 6.80
C LEU A 109 -12.49 6.23 6.33
N VAL A 110 -13.55 6.40 5.53
CA VAL A 110 -13.95 7.73 5.03
C VAL A 110 -14.30 8.65 6.19
N ASN A 111 -14.99 8.18 7.24
CA ASN A 111 -15.25 8.98 8.43
C ASN A 111 -13.97 9.45 9.13
N ARG A 112 -12.93 8.61 9.20
CA ARG A 112 -11.63 9.02 9.75
C ARG A 112 -10.95 10.06 8.87
N MET A 113 -10.93 9.86 7.56
CA MET A 113 -10.35 10.83 6.61
C MET A 113 -11.13 12.16 6.66
N LEU A 114 -12.45 12.09 6.77
CA LEU A 114 -13.29 13.28 6.88
C LEU A 114 -12.98 14.06 8.16
N SER A 115 -12.80 13.37 9.29
CA SER A 115 -12.36 14.01 10.55
C SER A 115 -10.99 14.69 10.40
N MET A 116 -10.07 14.08 9.64
CA MET A 116 -8.74 14.65 9.37
C MET A 116 -8.82 15.90 8.49
N GLU A 117 -9.56 15.85 7.39
CA GLU A 117 -9.66 16.93 6.42
C GLU A 117 -10.50 18.12 6.92
N SER A 118 -11.61 17.84 7.61
CA SER A 118 -12.48 18.87 8.18
C SER A 118 -12.01 19.41 9.54
N ASN A 119 -11.06 18.74 10.19
CA ASN A 119 -10.64 19.02 11.57
C ASN A 119 -11.80 18.97 12.58
N VAL A 120 -12.86 18.20 12.28
CA VAL A 120 -14.01 17.96 13.15
C VAL A 120 -13.79 16.66 13.93
N ASP A 121 -14.10 16.70 15.22
CA ASP A 121 -13.95 15.53 16.08
C ASP A 121 -14.75 14.32 15.56
N SER A 122 -14.09 13.17 15.48
CA SER A 122 -14.67 11.94 14.96
C SER A 122 -15.89 11.46 15.77
N GLN A 123 -15.96 11.81 17.07
CA GLN A 123 -17.11 11.50 17.90
C GLN A 123 -18.32 12.35 17.50
N LYS A 124 -18.12 13.65 17.21
CA LYS A 124 -19.18 14.53 16.70
C LYS A 124 -19.73 14.01 15.37
N LEU A 125 -18.84 13.59 14.43
CA LEU A 125 -19.26 12.98 13.17
C LEU A 125 -20.11 11.72 13.39
N ARG A 126 -19.71 10.88 14.33
CA ARG A 126 -20.41 9.63 14.63
C ARG A 126 -21.76 9.84 15.32
N THR A 127 -21.87 10.84 16.21
CA THR A 127 -23.10 11.10 16.98
C THR A 127 -24.04 12.08 16.29
N GLY A 128 -23.58 12.76 15.22
CA GLY A 128 -24.36 13.79 14.54
C GLY A 128 -24.49 15.10 15.33
N THR A 129 -23.68 15.30 16.38
CA THR A 129 -23.70 16.52 17.20
C THR A 129 -22.82 17.60 16.60
N LEU A 130 -23.19 18.07 15.40
CA LEU A 130 -22.44 19.03 14.61
C LEU A 130 -23.06 20.43 14.76
N THR A 131 -22.21 21.45 14.87
CA THR A 131 -22.59 22.86 14.72
C THR A 131 -22.67 23.22 13.23
N ASP A 132 -23.27 24.38 12.89
CA ASP A 132 -23.31 24.85 11.51
C ASP A 132 -21.90 24.99 10.92
N ALA A 133 -20.94 25.50 11.69
CA ALA A 133 -19.53 25.60 11.28
C ALA A 133 -18.89 24.20 11.06
N ASP A 134 -19.22 23.20 11.90
CA ASP A 134 -18.76 21.83 11.68
C ASP A 134 -19.34 21.28 10.37
N TRP A 135 -20.61 21.59 10.06
CA TRP A 135 -21.26 21.16 8.81
C TRP A 135 -20.59 21.77 7.57
N ASP A 136 -20.29 23.05 7.58
CA ASP A 136 -19.57 23.71 6.48
C ASP A 136 -18.20 23.07 6.26
N ALA A 137 -17.44 22.83 7.34
CA ALA A 137 -16.14 22.15 7.27
C ALA A 137 -16.25 20.71 6.74
N VAL A 138 -17.28 19.98 7.15
CA VAL A 138 -17.54 18.61 6.67
C VAL A 138 -17.86 18.59 5.17
N VAL A 139 -18.68 19.52 4.69
CA VAL A 139 -19.03 19.64 3.26
C VAL A 139 -17.80 19.96 2.43
N GLU A 140 -16.93 20.87 2.89
CA GLU A 140 -15.65 21.18 2.24
C GLU A 140 -14.73 19.93 2.22
N GLY A 141 -14.62 19.24 3.36
CA GLY A 141 -13.83 17.99 3.49
C GLY A 141 -14.33 16.90 2.53
N ILE A 142 -15.64 16.72 2.38
CA ILE A 142 -16.23 15.77 1.40
C ILE A 142 -15.83 16.17 -0.03
N GLY A 143 -15.89 17.44 -0.36
CA GLY A 143 -15.46 17.94 -1.67
C GLY A 143 -13.99 17.63 -1.94
N THR A 144 -13.14 17.85 -0.94
CA THR A 144 -11.69 17.60 -1.00
C THR A 144 -11.38 16.12 -1.19
N ILE A 145 -11.95 15.24 -0.36
CA ILE A 145 -11.76 13.79 -0.48
C ILE A 145 -12.35 13.27 -1.79
N GLY A 146 -13.56 13.75 -2.17
CA GLY A 146 -14.26 13.33 -3.38
C GLY A 146 -13.53 13.70 -4.68
N SER A 147 -12.70 14.76 -4.66
CA SER A 147 -11.85 15.13 -5.80
C SER A 147 -10.54 14.35 -5.88
N SER A 148 -10.21 13.56 -4.87
CA SER A 148 -8.99 12.76 -4.82
C SER A 148 -9.09 11.51 -5.69
N LYS A 149 -7.93 10.92 -6.03
CA LYS A 149 -7.84 9.66 -6.77
C LYS A 149 -7.70 8.46 -5.82
N LEU A 150 -8.54 8.42 -4.78
CA LEU A 150 -8.52 7.35 -3.80
C LEU A 150 -9.57 6.29 -4.13
N VAL A 151 -9.15 5.04 -4.12
CA VAL A 151 -10.01 3.87 -4.32
C VAL A 151 -9.93 3.00 -3.07
N ILE A 152 -11.06 2.59 -2.51
CA ILE A 152 -11.14 1.75 -1.31
C ILE A 152 -11.85 0.44 -1.66
N ASP A 153 -11.25 -0.66 -1.26
CA ASP A 153 -11.82 -2.00 -1.32
C ASP A 153 -11.87 -2.59 0.09
N ASP A 154 -13.05 -2.94 0.58
CA ASP A 154 -13.28 -3.51 1.90
C ASP A 154 -13.75 -4.98 1.82
N THR A 155 -13.38 -5.70 0.76
CA THR A 155 -13.70 -7.12 0.60
C THR A 155 -13.00 -7.94 1.68
N PRO A 156 -13.73 -8.59 2.60
CA PRO A 156 -13.12 -9.36 3.67
C PRO A 156 -12.46 -10.64 3.14
N GLY A 157 -11.30 -10.99 3.71
CA GLY A 157 -10.63 -12.22 3.37
C GLY A 157 -10.17 -12.32 1.91
N ILE A 158 -9.85 -11.21 1.28
CA ILE A 158 -9.42 -11.16 -0.12
C ILE A 158 -8.22 -12.08 -0.37
N SER A 159 -8.27 -12.83 -1.46
CA SER A 159 -7.14 -13.65 -1.90
C SER A 159 -6.08 -12.81 -2.63
N ILE A 160 -4.83 -13.30 -2.64
CA ILE A 160 -3.73 -12.66 -3.39
C ILE A 160 -4.05 -12.52 -4.88
N MET A 161 -4.70 -13.52 -5.47
CA MET A 161 -5.06 -13.50 -6.90
C MET A 161 -6.10 -12.41 -7.20
N GLU A 162 -7.08 -12.27 -6.34
CA GLU A 162 -8.10 -11.25 -6.47
C GLU A 162 -7.52 -9.84 -6.25
N LEU A 163 -6.70 -9.64 -5.21
CA LEU A 163 -5.98 -8.40 -4.94
C LEU A 163 -5.15 -7.99 -6.16
N ARG A 164 -4.35 -8.91 -6.72
CA ARG A 164 -3.54 -8.66 -7.92
C ARG A 164 -4.39 -8.25 -9.12
N SER A 165 -5.53 -8.93 -9.33
CA SER A 165 -6.46 -8.61 -10.42
C SER A 165 -7.04 -7.20 -10.27
N LYS A 166 -7.49 -6.83 -9.06
CA LYS A 166 -8.01 -5.49 -8.75
C LYS A 166 -6.94 -4.41 -8.93
N CYS A 167 -5.71 -4.64 -8.43
CA CYS A 167 -4.59 -3.71 -8.64
C CYS A 167 -4.30 -3.47 -10.13
N ARG A 168 -4.26 -4.52 -10.94
CA ARG A 168 -4.08 -4.41 -12.39
C ARG A 168 -5.19 -3.61 -13.05
N LYS A 169 -6.44 -3.87 -12.65
CA LYS A 169 -7.61 -3.15 -13.17
C LYS A 169 -7.51 -1.66 -12.88
N VAL A 170 -7.28 -1.26 -11.61
CA VAL A 170 -7.12 0.14 -11.23
C VAL A 170 -5.95 0.79 -11.97
N LYS A 171 -4.82 0.08 -12.12
CA LYS A 171 -3.65 0.60 -12.84
C LYS A 171 -3.95 0.87 -14.31
N LEU A 172 -4.75 0.02 -14.97
CA LEU A 172 -5.13 0.20 -16.37
C LEU A 172 -6.16 1.32 -16.58
N GLU A 173 -7.12 1.47 -15.66
CA GLU A 173 -8.24 2.40 -15.82
C GLU A 173 -7.89 3.82 -15.32
N HIS A 174 -7.13 3.93 -14.26
CA HIS A 174 -6.90 5.21 -13.54
C HIS A 174 -5.42 5.53 -13.33
N GLY A 175 -4.51 4.61 -13.66
CA GLY A 175 -3.16 4.63 -13.13
C GLY A 175 -3.15 4.19 -11.67
N LEU A 176 -1.97 3.81 -11.15
CA LEU A 176 -1.81 3.38 -9.76
C LEU A 176 -0.43 3.81 -9.28
N ASP A 177 -0.39 4.57 -8.20
CA ASP A 177 0.84 5.11 -7.62
C ASP A 177 1.16 4.50 -6.24
N LEU A 178 0.16 4.02 -5.50
CA LEU A 178 0.32 3.42 -4.17
C LEU A 178 -0.73 2.33 -3.92
N VAL A 179 -0.32 1.23 -3.31
CA VAL A 179 -1.21 0.21 -2.73
C VAL A 179 -1.02 0.16 -1.22
N MET A 180 -2.10 0.15 -0.47
CA MET A 180 -2.13 -0.02 0.98
C MET A 180 -2.99 -1.21 1.37
N ILE A 181 -2.54 -2.01 2.34
CA ILE A 181 -3.24 -3.22 2.82
C ILE A 181 -3.31 -3.19 4.35
N ASP A 182 -4.51 -3.12 4.92
CA ASP A 182 -4.75 -3.14 6.37
C ASP A 182 -5.64 -4.34 6.76
N TYR A 183 -5.09 -5.41 7.30
CA TYR A 183 -3.71 -5.83 7.50
C TYR A 183 -3.48 -7.26 6.99
N LEU A 184 -2.24 -7.64 6.74
CA LEU A 184 -1.83 -8.88 6.07
C LEU A 184 -2.48 -10.14 6.65
N GLN A 185 -2.59 -10.23 7.98
CA GLN A 185 -3.10 -11.42 8.65
C GLN A 185 -4.60 -11.67 8.43
N LEU A 186 -5.33 -10.76 7.77
CA LEU A 186 -6.74 -10.98 7.40
C LEU A 186 -6.91 -11.46 5.96
N MET A 187 -5.83 -11.53 5.19
CA MET A 187 -5.86 -12.08 3.83
C MET A 187 -6.04 -13.60 3.87
N SER A 188 -6.69 -14.12 2.83
CA SER A 188 -6.80 -15.56 2.60
C SER A 188 -5.63 -16.05 1.75
N GLY A 189 -4.93 -17.07 2.25
CA GLY A 189 -3.91 -17.77 1.48
C GLY A 189 -4.50 -18.79 0.51
N SER A 190 -3.65 -19.37 -0.33
CA SER A 190 -4.04 -20.41 -1.31
C SER A 190 -4.25 -21.80 -0.71
N GLY A 191 -3.89 -22.01 0.56
CA GLY A 191 -3.89 -23.32 1.22
C GLY A 191 -5.26 -23.78 1.68
N LYS A 192 -5.62 -25.02 1.32
CA LYS A 192 -6.87 -25.68 1.75
C LYS A 192 -6.84 -26.24 3.18
N ASN A 193 -5.71 -26.20 3.87
CA ASN A 193 -5.55 -26.79 5.21
C ASN A 193 -4.91 -25.75 6.14
N GLY A 194 -5.62 -25.37 7.21
CA GLY A 194 -5.25 -24.38 8.21
C GLY A 194 -4.05 -24.74 9.11
N ASP A 195 -3.21 -25.68 8.71
CA ASP A 195 -2.15 -26.24 9.57
C ASP A 195 -0.86 -25.43 9.63
N ASN A 196 -0.69 -24.41 8.78
CA ASN A 196 0.52 -23.58 8.87
C ASN A 196 0.31 -22.11 8.48
N ARG A 197 -0.31 -21.35 9.37
CA ARG A 197 -0.55 -19.91 9.19
C ARG A 197 0.73 -19.13 8.86
N GLN A 198 1.85 -19.57 9.41
CA GLN A 198 3.15 -18.95 9.15
C GLN A 198 3.59 -19.10 7.68
N GLN A 199 3.35 -20.27 7.08
CA GLN A 199 3.65 -20.48 5.65
C GLN A 199 2.73 -19.64 4.76
N GLU A 200 1.46 -19.58 5.11
CA GLU A 200 0.47 -18.78 4.39
C GLU A 200 0.85 -17.29 4.36
N ILE A 201 1.23 -16.72 5.50
CA ILE A 201 1.70 -15.33 5.60
C ILE A 201 2.99 -15.13 4.79
N SER A 202 3.88 -16.11 4.78
CA SER A 202 5.10 -16.08 3.97
C SER A 202 4.83 -16.07 2.46
N GLU A 203 3.84 -16.83 2.00
CA GLU A 203 3.40 -16.84 0.61
C GLU A 203 2.74 -15.50 0.22
N ILE A 204 1.92 -14.95 1.13
CA ILE A 204 1.30 -13.63 0.95
C ILE A 204 2.37 -12.56 0.79
N SER A 205 3.36 -12.52 1.68
CA SER A 205 4.45 -11.54 1.67
C SER A 205 5.23 -11.57 0.34
N ARG A 206 5.71 -12.74 -0.07
CA ARG A 206 6.39 -12.93 -1.36
C ARG A 206 5.55 -12.49 -2.54
N SER A 207 4.26 -12.81 -2.50
CA SER A 207 3.32 -12.43 -3.55
C SER A 207 3.10 -10.93 -3.61
N LEU A 208 3.04 -10.25 -2.47
CA LEU A 208 2.94 -8.78 -2.42
C LEU A 208 4.19 -8.10 -2.95
N LYS A 209 5.39 -8.61 -2.63
CA LYS A 209 6.64 -8.14 -3.24
C LYS A 209 6.64 -8.34 -4.75
N ALA A 210 6.15 -9.49 -5.23
CA ALA A 210 6.01 -9.73 -6.66
C ALA A 210 5.03 -8.75 -7.33
N ILE A 211 3.91 -8.42 -6.68
CA ILE A 211 2.93 -7.43 -7.16
C ILE A 211 3.55 -6.02 -7.21
N ALA A 212 4.27 -5.60 -6.17
CA ALA A 212 4.96 -4.31 -6.13
C ALA A 212 5.93 -4.16 -7.32
N ARG A 213 6.72 -5.21 -7.61
CA ARG A 213 7.65 -5.24 -8.75
C ARG A 213 6.93 -5.25 -10.09
N GLU A 214 5.93 -6.11 -10.26
CA GLU A 214 5.15 -6.22 -11.49
C GLU A 214 4.47 -4.91 -11.87
N LEU A 215 3.88 -4.25 -10.89
CA LEU A 215 3.19 -3.00 -11.09
C LEU A 215 4.11 -1.78 -11.02
N SER A 216 5.37 -1.94 -10.61
CA SER A 216 6.29 -0.83 -10.35
C SER A 216 5.68 0.25 -9.45
N VAL A 217 5.05 -0.17 -8.35
CA VAL A 217 4.36 0.69 -7.36
C VAL A 217 4.82 0.30 -5.97
N PRO A 218 5.01 1.25 -5.04
CA PRO A 218 5.17 0.92 -3.63
C PRO A 218 3.92 0.24 -3.08
N VAL A 219 4.13 -0.77 -2.24
CA VAL A 219 3.07 -1.46 -1.51
C VAL A 219 3.34 -1.29 -0.02
N ILE A 220 2.43 -0.62 0.69
CA ILE A 220 2.45 -0.55 2.15
C ILE A 220 1.57 -1.67 2.69
N ALA A 221 2.16 -2.56 3.46
CA ALA A 221 1.44 -3.64 4.13
C ALA A 221 1.49 -3.44 5.64
N LEU A 222 0.33 -3.45 6.28
CA LEU A 222 0.23 -3.35 7.73
C LEU A 222 0.32 -4.74 8.35
N SER A 223 1.01 -4.83 9.48
CA SER A 223 1.16 -6.07 10.25
C SER A 223 0.92 -5.83 11.74
N GLN A 224 0.46 -6.86 12.42
CA GLN A 224 0.34 -6.83 13.86
C GLN A 224 1.57 -7.49 14.50
N LEU A 225 2.17 -6.80 15.47
CA LEU A 225 3.28 -7.33 16.25
C LEU A 225 2.82 -8.38 17.26
N SER A 226 3.70 -9.31 17.61
CA SER A 226 3.47 -10.28 18.68
C SER A 226 3.34 -9.59 20.04
N ARG A 227 2.73 -10.27 21.02
CA ARG A 227 2.61 -9.75 22.40
C ARG A 227 3.93 -9.70 23.13
N ALA A 228 5.00 -10.29 22.61
CA ALA A 228 6.32 -10.31 23.23
C ALA A 228 6.89 -8.90 23.47
N CYS A 229 6.56 -7.91 22.60
CA CYS A 229 6.98 -6.53 22.81
C CYS A 229 6.37 -5.88 24.08
N GLU A 230 5.18 -6.33 24.52
CA GLU A 230 4.52 -5.79 25.73
C GLU A 230 5.11 -6.35 27.03
N THR A 231 5.79 -7.48 26.96
CA THR A 231 6.40 -8.13 28.14
C THR A 231 7.80 -7.62 28.44
N ARG A 232 8.41 -6.88 27.52
CA ARG A 232 9.71 -6.25 27.71
C ARG A 232 9.60 -4.96 28.53
N THR A 233 10.63 -4.66 29.29
CA THR A 233 10.67 -3.46 30.16
C THR A 233 10.69 -2.14 29.40
N ASP A 234 11.24 -2.13 28.18
CA ASP A 234 11.34 -0.94 27.33
C ASP A 234 10.18 -0.80 26.35
N HIS A 235 9.34 -1.85 26.21
CA HIS A 235 8.21 -1.93 25.26
C HIS A 235 8.57 -1.58 23.81
N ARG A 236 9.86 -1.56 23.46
CA ARG A 236 10.30 -1.23 22.09
C ARG A 236 10.09 -2.41 21.14
N PRO A 237 9.46 -2.18 19.98
CA PRO A 237 9.36 -3.17 18.93
C PRO A 237 10.74 -3.60 18.41
N MET A 238 10.89 -4.88 18.12
CA MET A 238 12.05 -5.47 17.47
C MET A 238 11.60 -6.29 16.27
N LEU A 239 12.48 -6.53 15.30
CA LEU A 239 12.17 -7.35 14.13
C LEU A 239 11.68 -8.75 14.51
N SER A 240 12.20 -9.33 15.59
CA SER A 240 11.75 -10.60 16.14
C SER A 240 10.29 -10.62 16.59
N ASP A 241 9.64 -9.47 16.78
CA ASP A 241 8.23 -9.36 17.14
C ASP A 241 7.30 -9.61 15.93
N LEU A 242 7.86 -9.61 14.73
CA LEU A 242 7.20 -10.07 13.50
C LEU A 242 7.14 -11.61 13.41
N ARG A 243 7.35 -12.32 14.49
CA ARG A 243 7.68 -13.74 14.61
C ARG A 243 6.67 -14.74 14.05
N GLU A 244 5.41 -14.36 13.90
CA GLU A 244 4.43 -15.18 13.14
C GLU A 244 4.64 -15.05 11.62
N SER A 245 5.62 -14.26 11.21
CA SER A 245 5.85 -13.82 9.85
C SER A 245 7.35 -13.71 9.53
N GLY A 246 8.20 -14.61 10.01
CA GLY A 246 9.67 -14.54 9.82
C GLY A 246 10.12 -14.38 8.36
N ALA A 247 9.26 -14.73 7.40
CA ALA A 247 9.52 -14.48 5.99
C ALA A 247 9.20 -13.04 5.57
N ILE A 248 8.28 -12.34 6.27
CA ILE A 248 7.96 -10.93 5.94
C ILE A 248 9.19 -10.05 6.12
N GLU A 249 9.98 -10.31 7.17
CA GLU A 249 11.24 -9.61 7.43
C GLU A 249 12.24 -9.75 6.27
N GLN A 250 12.24 -10.90 5.58
CA GLN A 250 13.13 -11.16 4.45
C GLN A 250 12.62 -10.60 3.12
N ASP A 251 11.31 -10.48 2.97
CA ASP A 251 10.67 -10.04 1.73
C ASP A 251 10.47 -8.52 1.66
N ALA A 252 10.34 -7.84 2.81
CA ALA A 252 10.19 -6.40 2.90
C ALA A 252 11.51 -5.66 2.60
N ASP A 253 11.39 -4.54 1.90
CA ASP A 253 12.54 -3.66 1.63
C ASP A 253 12.74 -2.65 2.78
N VAL A 254 11.63 -2.29 3.47
CA VAL A 254 11.59 -1.35 4.59
C VAL A 254 10.63 -1.85 5.67
#